data_38ad556d1d22e07f2162a8025a93dc99
#
_entry.id   38ad556d1d22e07f2162a8025a93dc99
#
_cell.length_a   1.000
_cell.length_b   1.000
_cell.length_c   1.000
_cell.angle_alpha   90.00
_cell.angle_beta   90.00
_cell.angle_gamma   90.00
#
_symmetry.space_group_name_H-M   'P 1'
#
loop_
_entity.id
_entity.type
_entity.pdbx_description
1 polymer ?
#
loop_
_entity_poly.entity_id
_entity_poly.type
_entity_poly.pdbx_seq_one_letter_code
_entity_poly.pdbx_strand_id
1 'polypeptide(L)'
;TMMCADAFGMSNITSVKLPSTLKAIPYLGFYRCKNLDNVVIPGNVKDIGPNAFSWNESLTNLTIEEGVERIGEMAFFRCNNLNEVTIPKSVTQIDLQAFGWDYVNNYDVRNENLVINCCSGTAGEQYAKDNGFKYNLLDTGETVDKGEPTAAADSRHTCEAKGDNCAVKKFKDIMSAEGDTNHDGIEYCLDHGIMNGTGADTFDPESTITRAQFATMFYRLAGQPESSADGKFTDLTEDWYVKAVNWAAANGIINGTGENTFSPYDTITREQIAAILYRYAETRGLNMLYGDGFDFANSFYSDKDNISDYARVPMEWCFANYVMFDYVDEAHGHEILIGAKIAPTRAD
;
A
#
# COMPACT_ATOMS: atom_id res chain seq x y z
N THR A 1 15.35 -19.25 -3.81
CA THR A 1 14.00 -19.73 -3.51
C THR A 1 13.15 -18.50 -3.25
N MET A 2 12.02 -18.41 -3.93
CA MET A 2 11.03 -17.37 -3.71
C MET A 2 9.82 -18.00 -3.00
N MET A 3 9.15 -17.23 -2.19
CA MET A 3 7.93 -17.58 -1.51
C MET A 3 6.79 -16.78 -2.15
N CYS A 4 5.67 -17.41 -2.40
CA CYS A 4 4.51 -16.74 -2.97
C CYS A 4 3.85 -15.82 -1.96
N ALA A 5 3.26 -14.71 -2.41
CA ALA A 5 2.34 -13.96 -1.57
C ALA A 5 1.26 -14.92 -1.02
N ASP A 6 0.82 -14.66 0.20
CA ASP A 6 -0.20 -15.47 0.90
C ASP A 6 0.11 -16.99 1.01
N ALA A 7 1.38 -17.39 0.82
CA ALA A 7 1.75 -18.81 0.76
C ALA A 7 1.32 -19.65 1.95
N PHE A 8 1.24 -19.04 3.14
CA PHE A 8 0.81 -19.67 4.40
C PHE A 8 -0.31 -18.90 5.08
N GLY A 9 -0.92 -17.94 4.39
CA GLY A 9 -2.00 -17.16 4.95
C GLY A 9 -3.13 -18.02 5.50
N MET A 10 -3.66 -17.62 6.66
CA MET A 10 -4.73 -18.32 7.40
C MET A 10 -4.44 -19.79 7.73
N SER A 11 -3.19 -20.23 7.64
CA SER A 11 -2.83 -21.62 7.98
C SER A 11 -2.78 -21.82 9.50
N ASN A 12 -2.92 -23.10 9.91
CA ASN A 12 -2.86 -23.49 11.32
C ASN A 12 -1.45 -23.85 11.78
N ILE A 13 -0.41 -23.31 11.11
CA ILE A 13 0.98 -23.56 11.51
C ILE A 13 1.27 -22.96 12.89
N THR A 14 2.07 -23.67 13.69
CA THR A 14 2.51 -23.22 15.01
C THR A 14 3.94 -22.71 15.00
N SER A 15 4.73 -23.11 14.02
CA SER A 15 6.10 -22.66 13.84
C SER A 15 6.50 -22.70 12.37
N VAL A 16 7.50 -21.92 11.99
CA VAL A 16 8.05 -21.89 10.64
C VAL A 16 9.57 -21.87 10.69
N LYS A 17 10.19 -22.61 9.77
CA LYS A 17 11.64 -22.53 9.51
C LYS A 17 11.84 -21.99 8.09
N LEU A 18 12.30 -20.76 8.01
CA LEU A 18 12.56 -20.10 6.74
C LEU A 18 13.87 -20.65 6.11
N PRO A 19 13.89 -21.00 4.82
CA PRO A 19 15.07 -21.52 4.15
C PRO A 19 16.13 -20.44 3.96
N SER A 20 17.42 -20.84 4.06
CA SER A 20 18.56 -19.93 3.89
C SER A 20 18.68 -19.29 2.48
N THR A 21 17.93 -19.80 1.51
CA THR A 21 17.86 -19.25 0.15
C THR A 21 16.76 -18.21 -0.05
N LEU A 22 15.86 -18.03 0.94
CA LEU A 22 14.78 -17.05 0.88
C LEU A 22 15.34 -15.63 0.97
N LYS A 23 14.97 -14.75 0.05
CA LYS A 23 15.47 -13.36 0.02
C LYS A 23 14.48 -12.34 0.54
N ALA A 24 13.19 -12.64 0.45
CA ALA A 24 12.12 -11.79 0.93
C ALA A 24 10.95 -12.64 1.44
N ILE A 25 10.24 -12.12 2.43
CA ILE A 25 8.93 -12.63 2.83
C ILE A 25 7.90 -11.74 2.14
N PRO A 26 7.04 -12.29 1.29
CA PRO A 26 6.15 -11.48 0.48
C PRO A 26 4.96 -10.93 1.29
N TYR A 27 4.16 -10.10 0.63
CA TYR A 27 2.87 -9.62 1.09
C TYR A 27 2.01 -10.79 1.59
N LEU A 28 1.40 -10.65 2.77
CA LEU A 28 0.55 -11.64 3.43
C LEU A 28 1.18 -13.04 3.65
N GLY A 29 2.47 -13.22 3.48
CA GLY A 29 3.13 -14.52 3.45
C GLY A 29 2.76 -15.45 4.61
N PHE A 30 2.51 -14.92 5.80
CA PHE A 30 2.06 -15.59 7.02
C PHE A 30 0.88 -14.86 7.68
N TYR A 31 0.03 -14.24 6.89
CA TYR A 31 -1.13 -13.51 7.35
C TYR A 31 -2.11 -14.40 8.12
N ARG A 32 -2.56 -13.95 9.30
CA ARG A 32 -3.57 -14.67 10.12
C ARG A 32 -3.21 -16.14 10.45
N CYS A 33 -1.94 -16.47 10.60
CA CYS A 33 -1.52 -17.77 11.14
C CYS A 33 -1.72 -17.76 12.67
N LYS A 34 -2.97 -17.89 13.11
CA LYS A 34 -3.40 -17.64 14.50
C LYS A 34 -2.67 -18.47 15.57
N ASN A 35 -2.06 -19.59 15.20
CA ASN A 35 -1.34 -20.48 16.10
C ASN A 35 0.20 -20.29 16.05
N LEU A 36 0.69 -19.38 15.20
CA LEU A 36 2.12 -19.13 15.04
C LEU A 36 2.63 -18.31 16.24
N ASP A 37 3.41 -18.93 17.12
CA ASP A 37 3.86 -18.35 18.39
C ASP A 37 5.32 -17.89 18.40
N ASN A 38 6.13 -18.43 17.48
CA ASN A 38 7.56 -18.15 17.40
C ASN A 38 8.02 -18.04 15.94
N VAL A 39 8.74 -16.97 15.62
CA VAL A 39 9.30 -16.71 14.28
C VAL A 39 10.75 -16.26 14.41
N VAL A 40 11.63 -16.90 13.61
CA VAL A 40 13.00 -16.44 13.40
C VAL A 40 13.13 -16.04 11.94
N ILE A 41 13.45 -14.77 11.69
CA ILE A 41 13.71 -14.22 10.36
C ILE A 41 15.22 -14.14 10.17
N PRO A 42 15.80 -15.02 9.33
CA PRO A 42 17.24 -15.10 9.18
C PRO A 42 17.77 -13.94 8.31
N GLY A 43 19.01 -13.54 8.53
CA GLY A 43 19.65 -12.38 7.89
C GLY A 43 19.86 -12.48 6.36
N ASN A 44 19.55 -13.64 5.76
CA ASN A 44 19.50 -13.76 4.30
C ASN A 44 18.19 -13.19 3.70
N VAL A 45 17.14 -13.03 4.52
CA VAL A 45 15.90 -12.31 4.16
C VAL A 45 16.20 -10.82 4.24
N LYS A 46 16.11 -10.13 3.13
CA LYS A 46 16.40 -8.69 3.03
C LYS A 46 15.18 -7.83 3.28
N ASP A 47 14.02 -8.33 2.91
CA ASP A 47 12.76 -7.61 2.93
C ASP A 47 11.65 -8.44 3.58
N ILE A 48 10.96 -7.83 4.54
CA ILE A 48 9.73 -8.34 5.12
C ILE A 48 8.60 -7.50 4.53
N GLY A 49 7.81 -8.11 3.65
CA GLY A 49 6.75 -7.42 2.93
C GLY A 49 5.63 -6.88 3.81
N PRO A 50 4.79 -5.98 3.31
CA PRO A 50 3.64 -5.47 4.04
C PRO A 50 2.70 -6.60 4.45
N ASN A 51 2.09 -6.44 5.62
CA ASN A 51 1.17 -7.42 6.21
C ASN A 51 1.72 -8.85 6.33
N ALA A 52 3.01 -9.08 6.16
CA ALA A 52 3.62 -10.41 6.06
C ALA A 52 3.27 -11.33 7.23
N PHE A 53 3.16 -10.80 8.43
CA PHE A 53 2.79 -11.51 9.66
C PHE A 53 1.61 -10.84 10.39
N SER A 54 0.84 -10.00 9.73
CA SER A 54 -0.27 -9.34 10.41
C SER A 54 -1.33 -10.33 10.87
N TRP A 55 -2.04 -10.00 11.97
CA TRP A 55 -3.07 -10.83 12.61
C TRP A 55 -2.55 -12.17 13.18
N ASN A 56 -1.28 -12.26 13.54
CA ASN A 56 -0.73 -13.41 14.25
C ASN A 56 -0.84 -13.18 15.76
N GLU A 57 -2.06 -13.33 16.25
CA GLU A 57 -2.40 -13.01 17.66
C GLU A 57 -1.64 -13.85 18.68
N SER A 58 -1.17 -15.05 18.31
CA SER A 58 -0.36 -15.92 19.19
C SER A 58 1.13 -15.60 19.19
N LEU A 59 1.61 -14.72 18.30
CA LEU A 59 3.05 -14.43 18.18
C LEU A 59 3.56 -13.71 19.42
N THR A 60 4.43 -14.41 20.16
CA THR A 60 5.06 -13.89 21.39
C THR A 60 6.55 -13.69 21.22
N ASN A 61 7.19 -14.47 20.33
CA ASN A 61 8.64 -14.47 20.14
C ASN A 61 9.00 -14.19 18.69
N LEU A 62 9.64 -13.07 18.47
CA LEU A 62 10.13 -12.66 17.15
C LEU A 62 11.64 -12.36 17.24
N THR A 63 12.42 -13.07 16.43
CA THR A 63 13.84 -12.79 16.23
C THR A 63 14.05 -12.31 14.81
N ILE A 64 14.64 -11.14 14.65
CA ILE A 64 15.07 -10.58 13.37
C ILE A 64 16.60 -10.55 13.40
N GLU A 65 17.23 -11.37 12.54
CA GLU A 65 18.69 -11.44 12.50
C GLU A 65 19.33 -10.29 11.74
N GLU A 66 20.60 -9.98 12.03
CA GLU A 66 21.38 -9.03 11.24
C GLU A 66 21.43 -9.44 9.78
N GLY A 67 21.19 -8.46 8.90
CA GLY A 67 21.10 -8.62 7.46
C GLY A 67 19.73 -8.37 6.85
N VAL A 68 18.66 -8.31 7.68
CA VAL A 68 17.35 -7.77 7.25
C VAL A 68 17.50 -6.25 7.05
N GLU A 69 16.98 -5.73 5.95
CA GLU A 69 17.18 -4.33 5.54
C GLU A 69 15.88 -3.49 5.60
N ARG A 70 14.74 -4.12 5.31
CA ARG A 70 13.42 -3.44 5.31
C ARG A 70 12.35 -4.25 6.02
N ILE A 71 11.47 -3.53 6.72
CA ILE A 71 10.26 -4.07 7.37
C ILE A 71 9.08 -3.26 6.84
N GLY A 72 8.20 -3.93 6.10
CA GLY A 72 7.10 -3.30 5.37
C GLY A 72 5.95 -2.87 6.28
N GLU A 73 5.04 -2.12 5.69
CA GLU A 73 3.85 -1.57 6.32
C GLU A 73 3.01 -2.67 6.96
N MET A 74 2.56 -2.43 8.19
CA MET A 74 1.72 -3.38 8.95
C MET A 74 2.29 -4.81 9.02
N ALA A 75 3.59 -5.01 8.83
CA ALA A 75 4.20 -6.34 8.74
C ALA A 75 3.86 -7.25 9.94
N PHE A 76 3.73 -6.67 11.14
CA PHE A 76 3.34 -7.35 12.39
C PHE A 76 2.13 -6.66 13.05
N PHE A 77 1.23 -6.10 12.25
CA PHE A 77 0.01 -5.48 12.73
C PHE A 77 -0.88 -6.52 13.41
N ARG A 78 -1.51 -6.18 14.54
CA ARG A 78 -2.31 -7.09 15.36
C ARG A 78 -1.58 -8.34 15.89
N CYS A 79 -0.26 -8.25 16.05
CA CYS A 79 0.50 -9.24 16.85
C CYS A 79 0.48 -8.82 18.32
N ASN A 80 -0.69 -8.83 18.95
CA ASN A 80 -0.97 -8.17 20.23
C ASN A 80 -0.24 -8.80 21.43
N ASN A 81 0.23 -10.02 21.29
CA ASN A 81 1.02 -10.70 22.31
C ASN A 81 2.55 -10.51 22.14
N LEU A 82 2.96 -9.78 21.08
CA LEU A 82 4.36 -9.41 20.89
C LEU A 82 4.67 -8.17 21.77
N ASN A 83 5.29 -8.42 22.91
CA ASN A 83 5.61 -7.37 23.90
C ASN A 83 7.05 -6.88 23.82
N GLU A 84 7.89 -7.53 23.04
CA GLU A 84 9.28 -7.15 22.86
C GLU A 84 9.77 -7.54 21.47
N VAL A 85 10.52 -6.64 20.83
CA VAL A 85 11.19 -6.90 19.56
C VAL A 85 12.56 -6.25 19.54
N THR A 86 13.57 -6.98 19.03
CA THR A 86 14.90 -6.44 18.77
C THR A 86 15.05 -6.13 17.29
N ILE A 87 15.32 -4.86 16.97
CA ILE A 87 15.56 -4.38 15.61
C ILE A 87 17.06 -4.31 15.36
N PRO A 88 17.62 -5.12 14.46
CA PRO A 88 19.05 -5.13 14.17
C PRO A 88 19.50 -3.85 13.43
N LYS A 89 20.80 -3.54 13.50
CA LYS A 89 21.39 -2.35 12.86
C LYS A 89 21.28 -2.36 11.33
N SER A 90 21.18 -3.53 10.75
CA SER A 90 21.03 -3.67 9.29
C SER A 90 19.69 -3.15 8.74
N VAL A 91 18.67 -3.04 9.61
CA VAL A 91 17.38 -2.48 9.21
C VAL A 91 17.52 -0.97 9.01
N THR A 92 17.31 -0.54 7.78
CA THR A 92 17.41 0.87 7.37
C THR A 92 16.06 1.53 7.13
N GLN A 93 14.99 0.72 7.00
CA GLN A 93 13.64 1.19 6.75
C GLN A 93 12.62 0.35 7.53
N ILE A 94 11.74 1.03 8.25
CA ILE A 94 10.57 0.46 8.93
C ILE A 94 9.37 1.31 8.52
N ASP A 95 8.42 0.68 7.85
CA ASP A 95 7.26 1.39 7.31
C ASP A 95 6.16 1.57 8.37
N LEU A 96 5.09 2.23 7.97
CA LEU A 96 3.98 2.62 8.85
C LEU A 96 3.40 1.39 9.58
N GLN A 97 3.12 1.55 10.87
CA GLN A 97 2.45 0.55 11.71
C GLN A 97 3.07 -0.86 11.67
N ALA A 98 4.35 -0.97 11.32
CA ALA A 98 5.03 -2.26 11.18
C ALA A 98 4.95 -3.13 12.44
N PHE A 99 4.96 -2.53 13.63
CA PHE A 99 4.86 -3.21 14.94
C PHE A 99 3.97 -2.44 15.90
N GLY A 100 3.32 -3.19 16.80
CA GLY A 100 2.68 -2.63 18.00
C GLY A 100 1.39 -1.88 17.76
N TRP A 101 0.71 -2.14 16.66
CA TRP A 101 -0.57 -1.53 16.34
C TRP A 101 -1.67 -2.58 16.22
N ASP A 102 -2.88 -2.19 16.62
CA ASP A 102 -4.13 -2.94 16.50
C ASP A 102 -5.23 -2.02 15.99
N TYR A 103 -6.34 -2.59 15.57
CA TYR A 103 -7.53 -1.88 15.12
C TYR A 103 -8.71 -2.24 16.00
N VAL A 104 -9.15 -1.32 16.84
CA VAL A 104 -10.21 -1.55 17.83
C VAL A 104 -11.27 -0.46 17.72
N ASN A 105 -12.51 -0.86 17.50
CA ASN A 105 -13.67 0.07 17.40
C ASN A 105 -13.44 1.18 16.34
N ASN A 106 -12.89 0.83 15.18
CA ASN A 106 -12.56 1.73 14.08
C ASN A 106 -11.44 2.74 14.37
N TYR A 107 -10.58 2.45 15.35
CA TYR A 107 -9.41 3.26 15.66
C TYR A 107 -8.15 2.40 15.72
N ASP A 108 -7.05 2.97 15.24
CA ASP A 108 -5.73 2.38 15.46
C ASP A 108 -5.34 2.55 16.92
N VAL A 109 -5.02 1.45 17.55
CA VAL A 109 -4.65 1.40 18.97
C VAL A 109 -3.25 0.87 19.11
N ARG A 110 -2.42 1.63 19.83
CA ARG A 110 -1.05 1.23 20.11
C ARG A 110 -0.98 0.21 21.25
N ASN A 111 -0.14 -0.81 21.09
CA ASN A 111 0.21 -1.72 22.17
C ASN A 111 1.19 -1.03 23.14
N GLU A 112 0.67 -0.54 24.27
CA GLU A 112 1.43 0.18 25.29
C GLU A 112 2.49 -0.70 26.00
N ASN A 113 2.43 -2.04 25.82
CA ASN A 113 3.36 -2.98 26.43
C ASN A 113 4.56 -3.27 25.54
N LEU A 114 4.52 -2.91 24.25
CA LEU A 114 5.62 -3.19 23.34
C LEU A 114 6.89 -2.42 23.74
N VAL A 115 8.00 -3.14 23.84
CA VAL A 115 9.34 -2.58 24.02
C VAL A 115 10.18 -2.86 22.79
N ILE A 116 10.78 -1.82 22.22
CA ILE A 116 11.67 -1.93 21.07
C ILE A 116 13.11 -1.88 21.54
N ASN A 117 13.87 -2.95 21.32
CA ASN A 117 15.30 -2.96 21.55
C ASN A 117 16.03 -2.62 20.25
N CYS A 118 16.88 -1.61 20.28
CA CYS A 118 17.59 -1.11 19.10
C CYS A 118 18.92 -0.48 19.49
N CYS A 119 19.67 -0.01 18.52
CA CYS A 119 20.86 0.80 18.79
C CYS A 119 20.61 2.27 18.48
N SER A 120 21.39 3.14 19.10
CA SER A 120 21.31 4.58 18.87
C SER A 120 21.57 4.96 17.40
N GLY A 121 20.81 5.91 16.88
CA GLY A 121 20.90 6.41 15.49
C GLY A 121 20.39 5.47 14.42
N THR A 122 19.67 4.38 14.78
CA THR A 122 19.13 3.42 13.82
C THR A 122 17.65 3.67 13.49
N ALA A 123 17.16 3.03 12.41
CA ALA A 123 15.74 3.06 12.06
C ALA A 123 14.84 2.51 13.18
N GLY A 124 15.32 1.56 13.98
CA GLY A 124 14.59 1.05 15.15
C GLY A 124 14.38 2.09 16.23
N GLU A 125 15.40 2.89 16.54
CA GLU A 125 15.25 4.02 17.48
C GLU A 125 14.31 5.10 16.93
N GLN A 126 14.45 5.41 15.65
CA GLN A 126 13.58 6.40 15.02
C GLN A 126 12.12 5.94 15.04
N TYR A 127 11.85 4.69 14.66
CA TYR A 127 10.51 4.11 14.69
C TYR A 127 9.90 4.13 16.11
N ALA A 128 10.70 3.79 17.14
CA ALA A 128 10.23 3.82 18.51
C ALA A 128 9.87 5.24 18.97
N LYS A 129 10.70 6.23 18.65
CA LYS A 129 10.43 7.65 18.95
C LYS A 129 9.20 8.16 18.22
N ASP A 130 9.13 7.91 16.92
CA ASP A 130 8.04 8.40 16.08
C ASP A 130 6.69 7.86 16.53
N ASN A 131 6.63 6.62 16.97
CA ASN A 131 5.42 5.98 17.44
C ASN A 131 5.22 6.02 18.97
N GLY A 132 6.12 6.67 19.72
CA GLY A 132 6.01 6.82 21.17
C GLY A 132 6.09 5.49 21.95
N PHE A 133 6.79 4.48 21.41
CA PHE A 133 7.02 3.23 22.10
C PHE A 133 8.13 3.37 23.15
N LYS A 134 8.06 2.52 24.20
CA LYS A 134 9.19 2.29 25.08
C LYS A 134 10.32 1.62 24.31
N TYR A 135 11.56 2.05 24.52
CA TYR A 135 12.71 1.42 23.87
C TYR A 135 13.96 1.36 24.73
N ASN A 136 14.82 0.37 24.44
CA ASN A 136 16.12 0.19 25.06
C ASN A 136 17.22 0.38 24.00
N LEU A 137 18.23 1.19 24.32
CA LEU A 137 19.42 1.35 23.49
C LEU A 137 20.48 0.32 23.89
N LEU A 138 20.65 -0.69 23.06
CA LEU A 138 21.53 -1.85 23.34
C LEU A 138 23.02 -1.47 23.39
N ASP A 139 23.42 -0.40 22.73
CA ASP A 139 24.80 0.07 22.65
C ASP A 139 25.17 1.05 23.78
N THR A 140 24.20 1.71 24.40
CA THR A 140 24.45 2.65 25.52
C THR A 140 23.92 2.13 26.86
N GLY A 141 23.03 1.15 26.84
CA GLY A 141 22.33 0.61 28.01
C GLY A 141 21.24 1.56 28.55
N GLU A 142 20.86 2.56 27.79
CA GLU A 142 19.81 3.51 28.16
C GLU A 142 18.42 2.91 27.84
N THR A 143 17.48 3.13 28.76
CA THR A 143 16.06 2.79 28.57
C THR A 143 15.26 4.08 28.56
N VAL A 144 14.42 4.25 27.53
CA VAL A 144 13.50 5.37 27.39
C VAL A 144 12.07 4.86 27.59
N ASP A 145 11.44 5.28 28.68
CA ASP A 145 10.11 4.76 29.08
C ASP A 145 8.97 5.15 28.15
N LYS A 146 9.05 6.30 27.51
CA LYS A 146 8.19 6.69 26.38
C LYS A 146 8.96 7.71 25.56
N GLY A 147 9.11 7.49 24.27
CA GLY A 147 9.43 8.55 23.35
C GLY A 147 8.27 9.56 23.38
N GLU A 148 8.52 10.86 23.49
CA GLU A 148 7.49 11.80 23.06
C GLU A 148 7.32 11.57 21.55
N PRO A 149 6.09 11.27 21.06
CA PRO A 149 5.86 11.15 19.64
C PRO A 149 6.36 12.46 19.00
N THR A 150 7.35 12.35 18.14
CA THR A 150 7.71 13.51 17.34
C THR A 150 6.52 13.80 16.42
N ALA A 151 6.29 15.06 16.08
CA ALA A 151 5.18 15.45 15.19
C ALA A 151 5.22 14.73 13.81
N ALA A 152 6.27 13.95 13.53
CA ALA A 152 6.41 13.05 12.39
C ALA A 152 5.82 11.65 12.62
N ALA A 153 5.48 11.30 13.88
CA ALA A 153 5.01 9.94 14.22
C ALA A 153 3.55 9.70 13.89
N ASP A 154 2.77 10.72 13.76
CA ASP A 154 1.50 10.65 13.08
C ASP A 154 1.73 11.00 11.61
N SER A 155 2.22 10.03 10.86
CA SER A 155 2.33 10.16 9.39
C SER A 155 0.95 10.23 8.73
N ARG A 156 -0.13 10.03 9.46
CA ARG A 156 -1.44 10.56 9.11
C ARG A 156 -1.35 12.08 9.25
N HIS A 157 -1.10 12.69 8.12
CA HIS A 157 -0.94 14.11 8.00
C HIS A 157 -2.25 14.78 8.40
N THR A 158 -2.40 15.11 9.68
CA THR A 158 -3.50 15.97 10.07
C THR A 158 -3.23 17.35 9.45
N CYS A 159 -4.26 17.97 8.89
CA CYS A 159 -4.18 19.36 8.41
C CYS A 159 -3.57 20.33 9.46
N GLU A 160 -3.47 19.90 10.71
CA GLU A 160 -2.87 20.61 11.82
C GLU A 160 -1.33 20.68 11.69
N ALA A 161 -0.66 19.65 11.18
CA ALA A 161 0.80 19.59 11.08
C ALA A 161 1.36 20.59 10.04
N LYS A 162 0.71 20.75 8.86
CA LYS A 162 1.07 21.75 7.86
C LYS A 162 0.39 23.11 8.06
N GLY A 163 -0.56 23.20 8.98
CA GLY A 163 -1.30 24.42 9.25
C GLY A 163 -2.04 24.93 8.00
N ASP A 164 -1.88 26.21 7.68
CA ASP A 164 -2.55 26.86 6.54
C ASP A 164 -1.97 26.45 5.18
N ASN A 165 -0.88 25.68 5.14
CA ASN A 165 -0.21 25.26 3.91
C ASN A 165 -0.72 23.91 3.38
N CYS A 166 -1.65 23.23 4.06
CA CYS A 166 -2.24 21.99 3.58
C CYS A 166 -3.14 22.25 2.37
N ALA A 167 -2.82 21.63 1.23
CA ALA A 167 -3.56 21.82 -0.02
C ALA A 167 -5.02 21.35 0.04
N VAL A 168 -5.33 20.41 0.95
CA VAL A 168 -6.66 19.85 1.16
C VAL A 168 -7.60 20.86 1.84
N LYS A 169 -7.10 21.76 2.68
CA LYS A 169 -7.91 22.72 3.47
C LYS A 169 -8.82 23.64 2.65
N LYS A 170 -8.52 23.84 1.38
CA LYS A 170 -9.37 24.65 0.52
C LYS A 170 -10.70 23.98 0.15
N PHE A 171 -10.80 22.65 0.35
CA PHE A 171 -11.98 21.86 0.02
C PHE A 171 -12.84 21.62 1.27
N LYS A 172 -14.13 21.90 1.15
CA LYS A 172 -15.09 21.79 2.27
C LYS A 172 -15.63 20.37 2.45
N ASP A 173 -15.51 19.56 1.43
CA ASP A 173 -16.06 18.21 1.31
C ASP A 173 -15.03 17.11 1.58
N ILE A 174 -13.78 17.48 1.85
CA ILE A 174 -12.80 16.55 2.41
C ILE A 174 -12.84 16.71 3.91
N MET A 175 -13.37 15.71 4.59
CA MET A 175 -13.40 15.72 6.04
C MET A 175 -11.99 15.56 6.58
N SER A 176 -11.53 16.53 7.33
CA SER A 176 -10.32 16.44 8.16
C SER A 176 -10.59 15.61 9.43
N ALA A 177 -11.29 14.49 9.30
CA ALA A 177 -11.48 13.59 10.42
C ALA A 177 -10.12 12.98 10.79
N GLU A 178 -9.76 13.00 12.05
CA GLU A 178 -8.65 12.21 12.57
C GLU A 178 -8.81 10.79 12.06
N GLY A 179 -7.84 10.34 11.24
CA GLY A 179 -7.84 8.98 10.69
C GLY A 179 -8.26 8.82 9.23
N ASP A 180 -8.47 9.88 8.46
CA ASP A 180 -8.71 9.76 7.02
C ASP A 180 -7.40 9.36 6.29
N THR A 181 -7.26 8.06 6.00
CA THR A 181 -6.10 7.50 5.30
C THR A 181 -5.93 8.06 3.88
N ASN A 182 -6.98 8.66 3.31
CA ASN A 182 -6.96 9.20 1.95
C ASN A 182 -6.43 10.64 1.90
N HIS A 183 -6.35 11.33 3.04
CA HIS A 183 -5.89 12.73 3.11
C HIS A 183 -4.52 12.92 2.47
N ASP A 184 -3.53 12.08 2.81
CA ASP A 184 -2.15 12.21 2.34
C ASP A 184 -2.03 11.93 0.85
N GLY A 185 -2.78 10.96 0.34
CA GLY A 185 -2.86 10.66 -1.09
C GLY A 185 -3.47 11.82 -1.88
N ILE A 186 -4.57 12.38 -1.38
CA ILE A 186 -5.22 13.56 -1.99
C ILE A 186 -4.28 14.77 -1.95
N GLU A 187 -3.64 15.04 -0.81
CA GLU A 187 -2.69 16.16 -0.69
C GLU A 187 -1.53 16.01 -1.67
N TYR A 188 -0.92 14.81 -1.73
CA TYR A 188 0.13 14.53 -2.69
C TYR A 188 -0.31 14.82 -4.13
N CYS A 189 -1.48 14.34 -4.52
CA CYS A 189 -2.03 14.55 -5.86
C CYS A 189 -2.28 16.04 -6.16
N LEU A 190 -2.72 16.80 -5.18
CA LEU A 190 -2.95 18.25 -5.30
C LEU A 190 -1.63 19.02 -5.40
N ASP A 191 -0.67 18.73 -4.52
CA ASP A 191 0.64 19.41 -4.48
C ASP A 191 1.45 19.17 -5.75
N HIS A 192 1.31 17.99 -6.36
CA HIS A 192 1.99 17.64 -7.62
C HIS A 192 1.16 17.94 -8.88
N GLY A 193 -0.01 18.58 -8.72
CA GLY A 193 -0.88 18.94 -9.83
C GLY A 193 -1.43 17.73 -10.61
N ILE A 194 -1.44 16.55 -10.01
CA ILE A 194 -1.98 15.30 -10.59
C ILE A 194 -3.50 15.37 -10.63
N MET A 195 -4.11 15.79 -9.52
CA MET A 195 -5.55 16.01 -9.40
C MET A 195 -5.87 17.48 -9.11
N ASN A 196 -7.09 17.87 -9.39
CA ASN A 196 -7.68 19.15 -9.03
C ASN A 196 -9.06 18.90 -8.41
N GLY A 197 -9.61 19.88 -7.70
CA GLY A 197 -11.00 19.85 -7.27
C GLY A 197 -11.96 19.82 -8.45
N THR A 198 -13.20 19.46 -8.18
CA THR A 198 -14.33 19.51 -9.12
C THR A 198 -14.95 20.92 -9.20
N GLY A 199 -14.69 21.74 -8.18
CA GLY A 199 -15.11 23.13 -8.07
C GLY A 199 -14.08 24.01 -7.37
N ALA A 200 -14.46 25.22 -7.04
CA ALA A 200 -13.57 26.19 -6.38
C ALA A 200 -13.14 25.70 -4.97
N ASP A 201 -14.06 25.05 -4.25
CA ASP A 201 -13.93 24.59 -2.89
C ASP A 201 -14.51 23.17 -2.65
N THR A 202 -14.65 22.39 -3.72
CA THR A 202 -15.14 21.01 -3.72
C THR A 202 -14.15 20.09 -4.43
N PHE A 203 -13.88 18.94 -3.81
CA PHE A 203 -13.03 17.87 -4.35
C PHE A 203 -13.86 16.71 -4.87
N ASP A 204 -14.99 16.43 -4.20
CA ASP A 204 -15.93 15.35 -4.49
C ASP A 204 -15.30 13.96 -4.31
N PRO A 205 -14.79 13.64 -3.10
CA PRO A 205 -14.01 12.44 -2.85
C PRO A 205 -14.77 11.13 -3.14
N GLU A 206 -16.06 11.11 -2.90
CA GLU A 206 -16.92 9.92 -3.08
C GLU A 206 -17.32 9.66 -4.54
N SER A 207 -17.02 10.58 -5.45
CA SER A 207 -17.36 10.41 -6.86
C SER A 207 -16.42 9.41 -7.54
N THR A 208 -16.98 8.51 -8.32
CA THR A 208 -16.20 7.58 -9.13
C THR A 208 -15.41 8.30 -10.21
N ILE A 209 -14.24 7.75 -10.55
CA ILE A 209 -13.36 8.31 -11.59
C ILE A 209 -13.76 7.80 -12.96
N THR A 210 -13.83 8.71 -13.93
CA THR A 210 -14.01 8.35 -15.34
C THR A 210 -12.69 7.95 -16.00
N ARG A 211 -12.77 7.23 -17.10
CA ARG A 211 -11.61 6.83 -17.91
C ARG A 211 -10.78 8.03 -18.39
N ALA A 212 -11.45 9.12 -18.78
CA ALA A 212 -10.78 10.37 -19.19
C ALA A 212 -10.07 11.06 -18.02
N GLN A 213 -10.70 11.09 -16.85
CA GLN A 213 -10.09 11.65 -15.66
C GLN A 213 -8.84 10.85 -15.28
N PHE A 214 -8.93 9.52 -15.22
CA PHE A 214 -7.77 8.68 -14.91
C PHE A 214 -6.64 8.87 -15.93
N ALA A 215 -6.93 8.86 -17.23
CA ALA A 215 -5.93 9.09 -18.26
C ALA A 215 -5.22 10.45 -18.10
N THR A 216 -5.97 11.49 -17.71
CA THR A 216 -5.42 12.83 -17.48
C THR A 216 -4.54 12.88 -16.22
N MET A 217 -4.99 12.28 -15.13
CA MET A 217 -4.19 12.16 -13.91
C MET A 217 -2.88 11.42 -14.19
N PHE A 218 -2.98 10.30 -14.89
CA PHE A 218 -1.83 9.48 -15.23
C PHE A 218 -0.84 10.19 -16.16
N TYR A 219 -1.33 10.94 -17.15
CA TYR A 219 -0.51 11.77 -18.02
C TYR A 219 0.26 12.86 -17.24
N ARG A 220 -0.41 13.49 -16.25
CA ARG A 220 0.23 14.47 -15.35
C ARG A 220 1.27 13.83 -14.45
N LEU A 221 0.97 12.67 -13.86
CA LEU A 221 1.92 11.87 -13.08
C LEU A 221 3.17 11.51 -13.90
N ALA A 222 3.00 11.20 -15.19
CA ALA A 222 4.10 10.90 -16.11
C ALA A 222 4.92 12.13 -16.53
N GLY A 223 4.60 13.34 -16.02
CA GLY A 223 5.31 14.59 -16.32
C GLY A 223 4.84 15.27 -17.60
N GLN A 224 3.65 14.96 -18.11
CA GLN A 224 3.04 15.56 -19.28
C GLN A 224 3.93 15.52 -20.53
N PRO A 225 4.43 14.35 -20.94
CA PRO A 225 5.37 14.24 -22.04
C PRO A 225 4.76 14.72 -23.36
N GLU A 226 5.57 15.33 -24.21
CA GLU A 226 5.12 15.74 -25.55
C GLU A 226 4.65 14.54 -26.36
N SER A 227 3.54 14.70 -27.05
CA SER A 227 2.98 13.70 -27.95
C SER A 227 2.48 14.39 -29.23
N SER A 228 2.94 13.92 -30.36
CA SER A 228 2.47 14.32 -31.69
C SER A 228 1.52 13.29 -32.30
N ALA A 229 1.03 12.33 -31.50
CA ALA A 229 0.21 11.25 -32.02
C ALA A 229 -1.18 11.76 -32.41
N ASP A 230 -1.56 11.52 -33.64
CA ASP A 230 -2.92 11.68 -34.10
C ASP A 230 -3.87 10.69 -33.43
N GLY A 231 -5.09 11.12 -33.14
CA GLY A 231 -6.04 10.38 -32.33
C GLY A 231 -6.48 9.06 -32.98
N LYS A 232 -6.29 7.96 -32.27
CA LYS A 232 -6.86 6.65 -32.62
C LYS A 232 -8.37 6.61 -32.43
N PHE A 233 -8.89 7.37 -31.45
CA PHE A 233 -10.28 7.28 -31.01
C PHE A 233 -11.13 8.42 -31.59
N THR A 234 -12.34 8.08 -32.02
CA THR A 234 -13.26 9.01 -32.69
C THR A 234 -14.26 9.69 -31.75
N ASP A 235 -14.32 9.23 -30.50
CA ASP A 235 -15.23 9.70 -29.46
C ASP A 235 -14.59 10.67 -28.45
N LEU A 236 -13.42 11.21 -28.78
CA LEU A 236 -12.77 12.25 -27.98
C LEU A 236 -13.28 13.63 -28.40
N THR A 237 -14.04 14.26 -27.51
CA THR A 237 -14.78 15.50 -27.84
C THR A 237 -14.30 16.75 -27.11
N GLU A 238 -13.44 16.59 -26.05
CA GLU A 238 -13.03 17.72 -25.22
C GLU A 238 -11.51 17.79 -25.05
N ASP A 239 -10.97 18.99 -25.19
CA ASP A 239 -9.53 19.27 -25.25
C ASP A 239 -8.76 18.86 -23.97
N TRP A 240 -9.41 18.87 -22.81
CA TRP A 240 -8.72 18.68 -21.53
C TRP A 240 -8.16 17.27 -21.34
N TYR A 241 -8.71 16.25 -22.03
CA TYR A 241 -8.21 14.87 -21.96
C TYR A 241 -7.63 14.33 -23.28
N VAL A 242 -7.93 14.96 -24.41
CA VAL A 242 -7.53 14.45 -25.74
C VAL A 242 -6.02 14.20 -25.81
N LYS A 243 -5.19 15.16 -25.35
CA LYS A 243 -3.72 15.03 -25.35
C LYS A 243 -3.26 13.85 -24.49
N ALA A 244 -3.85 13.68 -23.31
CA ALA A 244 -3.52 12.61 -22.38
C ALA A 244 -3.87 11.23 -22.94
N VAL A 245 -5.07 11.09 -23.49
CA VAL A 245 -5.55 9.84 -24.09
C VAL A 245 -4.72 9.46 -25.31
N ASN A 246 -4.44 10.41 -26.22
CA ASN A 246 -3.62 10.15 -27.40
C ASN A 246 -2.19 9.75 -27.06
N TRP A 247 -1.57 10.42 -26.07
CA TRP A 247 -0.26 10.05 -25.57
C TRP A 247 -0.26 8.62 -25.01
N ALA A 248 -1.20 8.28 -24.15
CA ALA A 248 -1.27 6.97 -23.51
C ALA A 248 -1.56 5.86 -24.53
N ALA A 249 -2.41 6.12 -25.53
CA ALA A 249 -2.71 5.18 -26.61
C ALA A 249 -1.50 4.96 -27.54
N ALA A 250 -0.80 6.04 -27.93
CA ALA A 250 0.39 5.96 -28.78
C ALA A 250 1.54 5.18 -28.15
N ASN A 251 1.63 5.21 -26.81
CA ASN A 251 2.63 4.47 -26.05
C ASN A 251 2.17 3.06 -25.62
N GLY A 252 0.99 2.60 -26.09
CA GLY A 252 0.47 1.28 -25.75
C GLY A 252 0.03 1.12 -24.29
N ILE A 253 -0.10 2.22 -23.55
CA ILE A 253 -0.43 2.23 -22.10
C ILE A 253 -1.94 2.04 -21.92
N ILE A 254 -2.74 2.78 -22.69
CA ILE A 254 -4.21 2.72 -22.63
C ILE A 254 -4.77 2.11 -23.92
N ASN A 255 -5.69 1.19 -23.76
CA ASN A 255 -6.50 0.65 -24.84
C ASN A 255 -7.91 1.25 -24.80
N GLY A 256 -8.56 1.29 -25.97
CA GLY A 256 -9.98 1.65 -26.07
C GLY A 256 -10.89 0.54 -25.53
N THR A 257 -12.16 0.86 -25.43
CA THR A 257 -13.25 -0.08 -25.15
C THR A 257 -13.73 -0.80 -26.41
N GLY A 258 -13.37 -0.26 -27.59
CA GLY A 258 -13.62 -0.84 -28.90
C GLY A 258 -12.48 -0.47 -29.86
N GLU A 259 -12.66 -0.79 -31.15
CA GLU A 259 -11.60 -0.59 -32.16
C GLU A 259 -11.17 0.89 -32.27
N ASN A 260 -12.14 1.81 -32.30
CA ASN A 260 -11.92 3.25 -32.44
C ASN A 260 -12.65 4.06 -31.34
N THR A 261 -13.00 3.44 -30.22
CA THR A 261 -13.71 4.08 -29.11
C THR A 261 -12.92 3.99 -27.83
N PHE A 262 -12.88 5.08 -27.07
CA PHE A 262 -12.22 5.19 -25.78
C PHE A 262 -13.20 5.14 -24.60
N SER A 263 -14.43 5.60 -24.82
CA SER A 263 -15.48 5.78 -23.80
C SER A 263 -15.02 6.70 -22.64
N PRO A 264 -14.75 7.99 -22.93
CA PRO A 264 -14.10 8.89 -21.97
C PRO A 264 -14.88 9.09 -20.66
N TYR A 265 -16.20 8.99 -20.71
CA TYR A 265 -17.08 9.24 -19.57
C TYR A 265 -17.54 7.99 -18.84
N ASP A 266 -17.17 6.80 -19.33
CA ASP A 266 -17.41 5.57 -18.58
C ASP A 266 -16.54 5.56 -17.32
N THR A 267 -17.08 5.03 -16.23
CA THR A 267 -16.30 4.81 -15.01
C THR A 267 -15.19 3.79 -15.27
N ILE A 268 -14.01 4.04 -14.73
CA ILE A 268 -12.90 3.08 -14.79
C ILE A 268 -13.00 2.09 -13.63
N THR A 269 -12.63 0.84 -13.86
CA THR A 269 -12.57 -0.19 -12.80
C THR A 269 -11.14 -0.41 -12.32
N ARG A 270 -10.99 -0.97 -11.11
CA ARG A 270 -9.67 -1.29 -10.55
C ARG A 270 -8.86 -2.21 -11.47
N GLU A 271 -9.49 -3.21 -12.10
CA GLU A 271 -8.80 -4.08 -13.07
C GLU A 271 -8.30 -3.34 -14.32
N GLN A 272 -9.05 -2.32 -14.77
CA GLN A 272 -8.62 -1.48 -15.90
C GLN A 272 -7.44 -0.58 -15.50
N ILE A 273 -7.46 -0.03 -14.29
CA ILE A 273 -6.33 0.73 -13.73
C ILE A 273 -5.10 -0.17 -13.64
N ALA A 274 -5.21 -1.36 -13.07
CA ALA A 274 -4.11 -2.32 -13.00
C ALA A 274 -3.50 -2.60 -14.36
N ALA A 275 -4.34 -2.83 -15.38
CA ALA A 275 -3.86 -3.07 -16.73
C ALA A 275 -3.11 -1.88 -17.34
N ILE A 276 -3.48 -0.65 -16.99
CA ILE A 276 -2.80 0.58 -17.43
C ILE A 276 -1.45 0.70 -16.73
N LEU A 277 -1.41 0.55 -15.41
CA LEU A 277 -0.19 0.64 -14.60
C LEU A 277 0.83 -0.43 -15.00
N TYR A 278 0.37 -1.66 -15.22
CA TYR A 278 1.20 -2.76 -15.69
C TYR A 278 1.87 -2.45 -17.02
N ARG A 279 1.10 -2.03 -18.04
CA ARG A 279 1.65 -1.66 -19.36
C ARG A 279 2.62 -0.49 -19.29
N TYR A 280 2.33 0.50 -18.44
CA TYR A 280 3.27 1.60 -18.22
C TYR A 280 4.57 1.12 -17.61
N ALA A 281 4.51 0.26 -16.61
CA ALA A 281 5.71 -0.34 -16.02
C ALA A 281 6.55 -1.09 -17.05
N GLU A 282 5.90 -1.87 -17.94
CA GLU A 282 6.58 -2.51 -19.08
C GLU A 282 7.28 -1.51 -19.99
N THR A 283 6.59 -0.43 -20.39
CA THR A 283 7.18 0.60 -21.27
C THR A 283 8.37 1.33 -20.67
N ARG A 284 8.42 1.39 -19.32
CA ARG A 284 9.53 2.01 -18.56
C ARG A 284 10.66 1.03 -18.24
N GLY A 285 10.53 -0.23 -18.62
CA GLY A 285 11.50 -1.28 -18.28
C GLY A 285 11.63 -1.51 -16.77
N LEU A 286 10.57 -1.22 -16.01
CA LEU A 286 10.52 -1.52 -14.59
C LEU A 286 10.52 -3.04 -14.40
N ASN A 287 10.96 -3.48 -13.23
CA ASN A 287 11.03 -4.91 -12.94
C ASN A 287 9.62 -5.52 -12.97
N MET A 288 9.33 -6.26 -14.04
CA MET A 288 8.07 -6.98 -14.22
C MET A 288 8.07 -8.36 -13.56
N LEU A 289 9.16 -8.68 -12.86
CA LEU A 289 9.18 -9.86 -12.00
C LEU A 289 8.24 -9.59 -10.83
N TYR A 290 6.94 -9.87 -11.03
CA TYR A 290 6.22 -10.31 -9.86
C TYR A 290 6.93 -11.57 -9.41
N GLY A 291 7.34 -11.54 -8.16
CA GLY A 291 7.83 -12.77 -7.58
C GLY A 291 6.84 -13.86 -7.99
N ASP A 292 7.34 -14.97 -8.53
CA ASP A 292 6.52 -16.13 -8.92
C ASP A 292 5.61 -16.49 -7.76
N GLY A 293 4.49 -15.78 -7.57
CA GLY A 293 3.87 -16.02 -6.35
C GLY A 293 2.58 -15.37 -5.95
N PHE A 294 2.15 -14.28 -6.50
CA PHE A 294 0.79 -13.87 -6.23
C PHE A 294 -0.14 -14.58 -7.23
N ASP A 295 -0.79 -15.63 -6.76
CA ASP A 295 -1.73 -16.41 -7.57
C ASP A 295 -3.12 -16.31 -6.97
N PHE A 296 -3.96 -15.46 -7.54
CA PHE A 296 -5.35 -15.34 -7.12
C PHE A 296 -6.13 -16.66 -7.20
N ALA A 297 -5.76 -17.57 -8.10
CA ALA A 297 -6.46 -18.85 -8.23
C ALA A 297 -6.39 -19.70 -6.94
N ASN A 298 -5.27 -19.56 -6.20
CA ASN A 298 -5.06 -20.26 -4.94
C ASN A 298 -5.23 -19.34 -3.71
N SER A 299 -5.69 -18.11 -3.90
CA SER A 299 -5.90 -17.15 -2.81
C SER A 299 -7.24 -17.38 -2.09
N PHE A 300 -7.39 -16.74 -0.94
CA PHE A 300 -8.62 -16.79 -0.12
C PHE A 300 -9.73 -15.83 -0.59
N TYR A 301 -9.47 -14.97 -1.56
CA TYR A 301 -10.46 -14.00 -2.04
C TYR A 301 -11.66 -14.69 -2.68
N SER A 302 -12.87 -14.40 -2.21
CA SER A 302 -14.11 -15.00 -2.71
C SER A 302 -14.50 -14.49 -4.10
N ASP A 303 -14.04 -13.31 -4.49
CA ASP A 303 -14.31 -12.67 -5.78
C ASP A 303 -13.21 -12.89 -6.85
N LYS A 304 -12.24 -13.77 -6.60
CA LYS A 304 -11.10 -14.02 -7.51
C LYS A 304 -11.50 -14.44 -8.93
N ASP A 305 -12.66 -15.08 -9.07
CA ASP A 305 -13.19 -15.49 -10.36
C ASP A 305 -13.87 -14.33 -11.14
N ASN A 306 -14.04 -13.17 -10.50
CA ASN A 306 -14.61 -11.98 -11.13
C ASN A 306 -13.57 -11.18 -11.95
N ILE A 307 -12.28 -11.51 -11.84
CA ILE A 307 -11.22 -10.83 -12.60
C ILE A 307 -11.32 -11.24 -14.07
N SER A 308 -11.34 -10.26 -14.97
CA SER A 308 -11.29 -10.52 -16.42
C SER A 308 -9.95 -11.13 -16.82
N ASP A 309 -9.95 -12.01 -17.82
CA ASP A 309 -8.72 -12.70 -18.27
C ASP A 309 -7.57 -11.74 -18.62
N TYR A 310 -7.88 -10.61 -19.26
CA TYR A 310 -6.87 -9.60 -19.62
C TYR A 310 -6.23 -8.89 -18.42
N ALA A 311 -6.91 -8.89 -17.29
CA ALA A 311 -6.51 -8.14 -16.10
C ALA A 311 -5.86 -9.03 -15.03
N ARG A 312 -5.93 -10.35 -15.16
CA ARG A 312 -5.40 -11.26 -14.14
C ARG A 312 -3.92 -10.98 -13.82
N VAL A 313 -3.06 -11.05 -14.83
CA VAL A 313 -1.61 -10.78 -14.68
C VAL A 313 -1.34 -9.35 -14.19
N PRO A 314 -1.97 -8.29 -14.76
CA PRO A 314 -1.86 -6.94 -14.24
C PRO A 314 -2.26 -6.78 -12.77
N MET A 315 -3.38 -7.38 -12.36
CA MET A 315 -3.84 -7.31 -10.97
C MET A 315 -2.87 -8.03 -10.03
N GLU A 316 -2.43 -9.25 -10.39
CA GLU A 316 -1.44 -10.00 -9.62
C GLU A 316 -0.13 -9.20 -9.48
N TRP A 317 0.32 -8.55 -10.56
CA TRP A 317 1.48 -7.68 -10.52
C TRP A 317 1.29 -6.48 -9.59
N CYS A 318 0.14 -5.80 -9.66
CA CYS A 318 -0.16 -4.66 -8.81
C CYS A 318 -0.16 -5.03 -7.32
N PHE A 319 -0.77 -6.17 -6.98
CA PHE A 319 -0.78 -6.66 -5.61
C PHE A 319 0.62 -7.11 -5.14
N ALA A 320 1.36 -7.83 -5.98
CA ALA A 320 2.72 -8.28 -5.65
C ALA A 320 3.72 -7.13 -5.46
N ASN A 321 3.47 -5.98 -6.09
CA ASN A 321 4.32 -4.79 -6.01
C ASN A 321 3.71 -3.66 -5.16
N TYR A 322 2.66 -3.95 -4.40
CA TYR A 322 2.01 -3.00 -3.49
C TYR A 322 1.48 -1.71 -4.16
N VAL A 323 1.09 -1.84 -5.42
CA VAL A 323 0.49 -0.76 -6.20
C VAL A 323 -1.03 -0.71 -5.98
N MET A 324 -1.61 -1.86 -5.62
CA MET A 324 -3.01 -2.00 -5.21
C MET A 324 -3.11 -2.92 -4.00
N PHE A 325 -4.14 -2.68 -3.19
CA PHE A 325 -4.46 -3.46 -2.00
C PHE A 325 -5.85 -4.08 -2.14
N ASP A 326 -6.16 -5.01 -1.25
CA ASP A 326 -7.47 -5.60 -1.10
C ASP A 326 -8.52 -4.52 -0.75
N TYR A 327 -9.76 -4.83 -1.08
CA TYR A 327 -10.93 -4.03 -0.77
C TYR A 327 -11.71 -4.71 0.36
N VAL A 328 -12.15 -3.94 1.35
CA VAL A 328 -12.97 -4.44 2.45
C VAL A 328 -14.42 -4.08 2.20
N ASP A 329 -15.27 -5.09 1.98
CA ASP A 329 -16.70 -4.89 1.84
C ASP A 329 -17.39 -4.80 3.21
N GLU A 330 -17.53 -3.58 3.72
CA GLU A 330 -18.17 -3.32 5.01
C GLU A 330 -19.67 -3.65 5.00
N ALA A 331 -20.33 -3.54 3.85
CA ALA A 331 -21.78 -3.78 3.73
C ALA A 331 -22.14 -5.27 3.84
N HIS A 332 -21.21 -6.17 3.52
CA HIS A 332 -21.41 -7.63 3.51
C HIS A 332 -20.59 -8.36 4.59
N GLY A 333 -20.32 -7.72 5.71
CA GLY A 333 -19.71 -8.36 6.88
C GLY A 333 -18.18 -8.34 6.91
N HIS A 334 -17.57 -7.31 6.34
CA HIS A 334 -16.11 -7.11 6.26
C HIS A 334 -15.40 -8.23 5.47
N GLU A 335 -16.02 -8.68 4.39
CA GLU A 335 -15.38 -9.62 3.47
C GLU A 335 -14.24 -8.92 2.73
N ILE A 336 -13.07 -9.57 2.70
CA ILE A 336 -11.90 -9.05 1.98
C ILE A 336 -11.97 -9.52 0.54
N LEU A 337 -12.05 -8.58 -0.39
CA LEU A 337 -12.22 -8.80 -1.82
C LEU A 337 -11.04 -8.26 -2.62
N ILE A 338 -10.81 -8.81 -3.79
CA ILE A 338 -9.91 -8.23 -4.79
C ILE A 338 -10.49 -6.91 -5.32
N GLY A 339 -11.82 -6.85 -5.43
CA GLY A 339 -12.54 -5.67 -5.89
C GLY A 339 -12.29 -5.32 -7.36
N ALA A 340 -11.96 -6.29 -8.22
CA ALA A 340 -11.55 -6.06 -9.61
C ALA A 340 -12.55 -5.20 -10.41
N LYS A 341 -13.85 -5.41 -10.18
CA LYS A 341 -14.93 -4.70 -10.88
C LYS A 341 -15.40 -3.41 -10.20
N ILE A 342 -14.86 -3.10 -9.03
CA ILE A 342 -15.23 -1.89 -8.31
C ILE A 342 -14.71 -0.67 -9.09
N ALA A 343 -15.54 0.34 -9.19
CA ALA A 343 -15.13 1.65 -9.70
C ALA A 343 -14.54 2.46 -8.53
N PRO A 344 -13.26 2.81 -8.57
CA PRO A 344 -12.65 3.59 -7.50
C PRO A 344 -13.26 5.00 -7.46
N THR A 345 -13.28 5.57 -6.27
CA THR A 345 -13.65 6.97 -6.06
C THR A 345 -12.45 7.90 -6.25
N ARG A 346 -12.65 9.19 -6.11
CA ARG A 346 -11.58 10.19 -6.17
C ARG A 346 -10.70 10.17 -4.92
N ALA A 347 -11.16 9.54 -3.85
CA ALA A 347 -10.42 9.37 -2.61
C ALA A 347 -9.53 8.11 -2.63
N ASP A 348 -9.90 7.07 -3.40
CA ASP A 348 -9.06 5.88 -3.61
C ASP A 348 -7.80 6.17 -4.44
#